data_8132b3fd5b9e7cbf7697ee8ceeb87a9b
#
_entry.id   8132b3fd5b9e7cbf7697ee8ceeb87a9b
#
_cell.length_a   1.000
_cell.length_b   1.000
_cell.length_c   1.000
_cell.angle_alpha   90.00
_cell.angle_beta   90.00
_cell.angle_gamma   90.00
#
_symmetry.space_group_name_H-M   'P 1'
#
loop_
_entity.id
_entity.type
_entity.pdbx_description
1 polymer ?
#
loop_
_entity_poly.entity_id
_entity_poly.type
_entity_poly.pdbx_seq_one_letter_code
_entity_poly.pdbx_strand_id
1 'polypeptide(L)'
;MTDEEIYRKYADDLVRFATGLVGPFDAPDVVTDACLRSFRSDGWHDVANHRAYLYRSVLNQARSHHRTTLRRRVREMRTATTETAMPVEIDVDVLAAVDKLSVQQRASVVLTYWEDLTPAEVATRLGISKGSVKRHLARARARLKELLDE
;
A
#
# COMPACT_ATOMS: atom_id res chain seq x y z
N MET A 1 -17.76 19.25 0.68
CA MET A 1 -17.80 18.03 -0.15
C MET A 1 -18.44 16.87 0.61
N THR A 2 -19.31 16.15 -0.04
CA THR A 2 -19.90 14.94 0.53
C THR A 2 -18.89 13.79 0.50
N ASP A 3 -19.13 12.74 1.29
CA ASP A 3 -18.32 11.54 1.28
C ASP A 3 -18.26 10.89 -0.11
N GLU A 4 -19.38 10.90 -0.83
CA GLU A 4 -19.46 10.39 -2.19
C GLU A 4 -18.56 11.18 -3.15
N GLU A 5 -18.55 12.50 -3.03
CA GLU A 5 -17.69 13.35 -3.87
C GLU A 5 -16.22 13.13 -3.55
N ILE A 6 -15.86 12.98 -2.29
CA ILE A 6 -14.50 12.66 -1.85
C ILE A 6 -14.08 11.30 -2.40
N TYR A 7 -14.94 10.30 -2.28
CA TYR A 7 -14.67 8.97 -2.81
C TYR A 7 -14.42 9.00 -4.32
N ARG A 8 -15.29 9.65 -5.08
CA ARG A 8 -15.12 9.78 -6.54
C ARG A 8 -13.83 10.48 -6.93
N LYS A 9 -13.44 11.49 -6.14
CA LYS A 9 -12.23 12.27 -6.42
C LYS A 9 -10.95 11.44 -6.23
N TYR A 10 -10.90 10.60 -5.21
CA TYR A 10 -9.67 9.93 -4.80
C TYR A 10 -9.63 8.42 -5.05
N ALA A 11 -10.76 7.80 -5.41
CA ALA A 11 -10.85 6.34 -5.50
C ALA A 11 -9.81 5.72 -6.42
N ASP A 12 -9.61 6.26 -7.62
CA ASP A 12 -8.67 5.72 -8.59
C ASP A 12 -7.22 5.78 -8.07
N ASP A 13 -6.85 6.90 -7.46
CA ASP A 13 -5.52 7.07 -6.87
C ASP A 13 -5.30 6.10 -5.69
N LEU A 14 -6.33 5.93 -4.86
CA LEU A 14 -6.27 5.01 -3.73
C LEU A 14 -6.14 3.56 -4.18
N VAL A 15 -6.87 3.18 -5.23
CA VAL A 15 -6.77 1.82 -5.79
C VAL A 15 -5.38 1.58 -6.37
N ARG A 16 -4.80 2.56 -7.07
CA ARG A 16 -3.43 2.44 -7.56
C ARG A 16 -2.43 2.24 -6.42
N PHE A 17 -2.57 3.04 -5.37
CA PHE A 17 -1.73 2.92 -4.18
C PHE A 17 -1.89 1.53 -3.53
N ALA A 18 -3.13 1.10 -3.31
CA ALA A 18 -3.42 -0.21 -2.73
C ALA A 18 -2.90 -1.36 -3.60
N THR A 19 -2.97 -1.22 -4.92
CA THR A 19 -2.43 -2.21 -5.86
C THR A 19 -0.95 -2.45 -5.63
N GLY A 20 -0.18 -1.40 -5.39
CA GLY A 20 1.23 -1.52 -5.02
C GLY A 20 1.47 -2.19 -3.67
N LEU A 21 0.48 -2.18 -2.78
CA LEU A 21 0.60 -2.75 -1.44
C LEU A 21 0.12 -4.20 -1.34
N VAL A 22 -0.99 -4.53 -1.99
CA VAL A 22 -1.66 -5.83 -1.82
C VAL A 22 -1.94 -6.56 -3.15
N GLY A 23 -1.59 -5.97 -4.27
CA GLY A 23 -1.86 -6.52 -5.59
C GLY A 23 -3.21 -6.06 -6.16
N PRO A 24 -3.40 -6.26 -7.49
CA PRO A 24 -4.59 -5.73 -8.18
C PRO A 24 -5.90 -6.44 -7.81
N PHE A 25 -5.82 -7.68 -7.39
CA PHE A 25 -7.01 -8.46 -7.03
C PHE A 25 -7.65 -7.96 -5.73
N ASP A 26 -6.83 -7.70 -4.72
CA ASP A 26 -7.30 -7.33 -3.37
C ASP A 26 -7.45 -5.82 -3.17
N ALA A 27 -6.86 -5.01 -4.04
CA ALA A 27 -6.83 -3.55 -3.88
C ALA A 27 -8.23 -2.91 -3.78
N PRO A 28 -9.21 -3.25 -4.62
CA PRO A 28 -10.54 -2.63 -4.52
C PRO A 28 -11.20 -2.86 -3.16
N ASP A 29 -11.10 -4.07 -2.62
CA ASP A 29 -11.68 -4.39 -1.30
C ASP A 29 -10.99 -3.64 -0.17
N VAL A 30 -9.67 -3.55 -0.23
CA VAL A 30 -8.89 -2.79 0.76
C VAL A 30 -9.29 -1.32 0.76
N VAL A 31 -9.45 -0.73 -0.41
CA VAL A 31 -9.87 0.68 -0.54
C VAL A 31 -11.30 0.88 -0.05
N THR A 32 -12.21 -0.01 -0.42
CA THR A 32 -13.61 0.07 0.02
C THR A 32 -13.70 0.01 1.55
N ASP A 33 -13.02 -0.95 2.16
CA ASP A 33 -13.01 -1.10 3.62
C ASP A 33 -12.41 0.11 4.31
N ALA A 34 -11.29 0.63 3.79
CA ALA A 34 -10.63 1.81 4.34
C ALA A 34 -11.53 3.06 4.27
N CYS A 35 -12.18 3.27 3.13
CA CYS A 35 -13.09 4.41 2.94
C CYS A 35 -14.30 4.31 3.87
N LEU A 36 -14.94 3.14 3.97
CA LEU A 36 -16.09 2.95 4.84
C LEU A 36 -15.74 3.20 6.31
N ARG A 37 -14.60 2.71 6.76
CA ARG A 37 -14.13 2.96 8.13
C ARG A 37 -13.86 4.44 8.37
N SER A 38 -13.25 5.11 7.39
CA SER A 38 -12.94 6.54 7.50
C SER A 38 -14.21 7.36 7.59
N PHE A 39 -15.19 7.10 6.73
CA PHE A 39 -16.44 7.86 6.71
C PHE A 39 -17.29 7.67 7.97
N ARG A 40 -17.12 6.54 8.65
CA ARG A 40 -17.82 6.22 9.89
C ARG A 40 -17.08 6.67 11.16
N SER A 41 -15.84 7.12 11.02
CA SER A 41 -15.02 7.49 12.17
C SER A 41 -15.48 8.86 12.72
N ASP A 42 -15.41 8.98 14.04
CA ASP A 42 -15.63 10.26 14.70
C ASP A 42 -14.55 11.25 14.26
N GLY A 43 -14.93 12.46 13.94
CA GLY A 43 -14.01 13.49 13.51
C GLY A 43 -13.64 13.48 12.03
N TRP A 44 -14.17 12.54 11.25
CA TRP A 44 -13.91 12.51 9.80
C TRP A 44 -14.27 13.85 9.14
N HIS A 45 -15.39 14.43 9.50
CA HIS A 45 -15.85 15.70 8.92
C HIS A 45 -14.99 16.91 9.32
N ASP A 46 -14.23 16.79 10.41
CA ASP A 46 -13.35 17.84 10.91
C ASP A 46 -11.91 17.70 10.40
N VAL A 47 -11.61 16.67 9.61
CA VAL A 47 -10.27 16.41 9.06
C VAL A 47 -9.92 17.49 8.02
N ALA A 48 -8.75 18.11 8.18
CA ALA A 48 -8.30 19.15 7.26
C ALA A 48 -7.85 18.60 5.91
N ASN A 49 -7.25 17.41 5.90
CA ASN A 49 -6.72 16.77 4.69
C ASN A 49 -7.31 15.37 4.55
N HIS A 50 -8.43 15.27 3.86
CA HIS A 50 -9.15 14.00 3.63
C HIS A 50 -8.31 13.02 2.81
N ARG A 51 -7.56 13.49 1.83
CA ARG A 51 -6.70 12.64 1.02
C ARG A 51 -5.64 11.93 1.88
N ALA A 52 -4.93 12.67 2.70
CA ALA A 52 -3.92 12.09 3.59
C ALA A 52 -4.54 11.11 4.57
N TYR A 53 -5.71 11.42 5.10
CA TYR A 53 -6.44 10.53 6.00
C TYR A 53 -6.76 9.20 5.31
N LEU A 54 -7.27 9.26 4.08
CA LEU A 54 -7.63 8.07 3.31
C LEU A 54 -6.40 7.22 2.95
N TYR A 55 -5.29 7.85 2.57
CA TYR A 55 -4.04 7.12 2.30
C TYR A 55 -3.55 6.37 3.55
N ARG A 56 -3.62 7.01 4.72
CA ARG A 56 -3.26 6.34 5.99
C ARG A 56 -4.21 5.20 6.32
N SER A 57 -5.50 5.37 6.06
CA SER A 57 -6.51 4.32 6.27
C SER A 57 -6.26 3.13 5.35
N VAL A 58 -5.93 3.37 4.08
CA VAL A 58 -5.57 2.31 3.13
C VAL A 58 -4.30 1.60 3.59
N LEU A 59 -3.30 2.34 4.03
CA LEU A 59 -2.06 1.75 4.55
C LEU A 59 -2.35 0.84 5.75
N ASN A 60 -3.15 1.30 6.69
CA ASN A 60 -3.52 0.50 7.87
C ASN A 60 -4.33 -0.74 7.48
N GLN A 61 -5.25 -0.60 6.55
CA GLN A 61 -6.05 -1.73 6.04
C GLN A 61 -5.16 -2.74 5.31
N ALA A 62 -4.20 -2.26 4.53
CA ALA A 62 -3.24 -3.09 3.83
C ALA A 62 -2.36 -3.88 4.81
N ARG A 63 -1.96 -3.26 5.93
CA ARG A 63 -1.19 -3.94 6.98
C ARG A 63 -1.98 -5.10 7.59
N SER A 64 -3.25 -4.88 7.89
CA SER A 64 -4.14 -5.93 8.42
C SER A 64 -4.34 -7.05 7.40
N HIS A 65 -4.56 -6.68 6.14
CA HIS A 65 -4.70 -7.61 5.02
C HIS A 65 -3.44 -8.45 4.84
N HIS A 66 -2.28 -7.83 4.89
CA HIS A 66 -0.98 -8.49 4.74
C HIS A 66 -0.79 -9.58 5.82
N ARG A 67 -1.12 -9.28 7.08
CA ARG A 67 -1.04 -10.27 8.16
C ARG A 67 -1.96 -11.46 7.91
N THR A 68 -3.19 -11.22 7.50
CA THR A 68 -4.18 -12.26 7.21
C THR A 68 -3.74 -13.11 6.03
N THR A 69 -3.25 -12.48 4.96
CA THR A 69 -2.76 -13.16 3.76
C THR A 69 -1.54 -14.02 4.05
N LEU A 70 -0.60 -13.54 4.88
CA LEU A 70 0.56 -14.31 5.28
C LEU A 70 0.15 -15.58 6.02
N ARG A 71 -0.80 -15.47 6.95
CA ARG A 71 -1.34 -16.63 7.66
C ARG A 71 -2.01 -17.62 6.71
N ARG A 72 -2.75 -17.12 5.72
CA ARG A 72 -3.39 -17.95 4.70
C ARG A 72 -2.38 -18.67 3.83
N ARG A 73 -1.34 -17.95 3.35
CA ARG A 73 -0.26 -18.53 2.54
C ARG A 73 0.48 -19.63 3.27
N VAL A 74 0.75 -19.47 4.56
CA VAL A 74 1.36 -20.51 5.38
C VAL A 74 0.49 -21.75 5.45
N ARG A 75 -0.83 -21.60 5.55
CA ARG A 75 -1.78 -22.72 5.51
C ARG A 75 -1.84 -23.37 4.13
N GLU A 76 -1.86 -22.60 3.06
CA GLU A 76 -1.95 -23.08 1.68
C GLU A 76 -0.67 -23.77 1.22
N MET A 77 0.50 -23.33 1.69
CA MET A 77 1.78 -24.00 1.42
C MET A 77 1.82 -25.44 1.95
N ARG A 78 0.95 -25.77 2.90
CA ARG A 78 0.81 -27.14 3.43
C ARG A 78 -0.11 -28.01 2.60
N THR A 79 -0.90 -27.45 1.68
CA THR A 79 -2.00 -28.17 1.04
C THR A 79 -2.07 -28.15 -0.49
N ALA A 80 -1.40 -27.25 -1.21
CA ALA A 80 -1.50 -27.28 -2.69
C ALA A 80 -0.49 -26.40 -3.42
N THR A 81 -0.09 -26.90 -4.56
CA THR A 81 0.58 -26.15 -5.63
C THR A 81 -0.47 -25.57 -6.56
N THR A 82 -0.63 -24.26 -6.56
CA THR A 82 -1.43 -23.57 -7.57
C THR A 82 -0.56 -22.62 -8.36
N GLU A 83 -0.45 -22.89 -9.64
CA GLU A 83 0.19 -21.99 -10.57
C GLU A 83 -0.77 -20.84 -10.87
N THR A 84 -0.43 -19.64 -10.42
CA THR A 84 -1.10 -18.41 -10.86
C THR A 84 -0.29 -17.82 -12.00
N ALA A 85 -0.82 -17.92 -13.20
CA ALA A 85 -0.27 -17.24 -14.36
C ALA A 85 -0.50 -15.74 -14.23
N MET A 86 0.55 -14.97 -14.11
CA MET A 86 0.49 -13.50 -14.17
C MET A 86 0.71 -13.04 -15.61
N PRO A 87 -0.24 -12.29 -16.22
CA PRO A 87 -0.17 -11.93 -17.63
C PRO A 87 0.62 -10.65 -17.93
N VAL A 88 1.52 -10.20 -17.08
CA VAL A 88 2.28 -8.95 -17.30
C VAL A 88 3.76 -9.23 -17.21
N GLU A 89 4.51 -8.73 -18.21
CA GLU A 89 5.98 -8.71 -18.20
C GLU A 89 6.48 -7.77 -17.09
N ILE A 90 6.28 -8.15 -15.84
CA ILE A 90 6.93 -7.48 -14.71
C ILE A 90 8.02 -8.44 -14.27
N ASP A 91 9.19 -7.89 -13.96
CA ASP A 91 10.27 -8.67 -13.39
C ASP A 91 9.77 -9.33 -12.10
N VAL A 92 9.53 -10.63 -12.17
CA VAL A 92 8.98 -11.42 -11.06
C VAL A 92 9.88 -11.32 -9.82
N ASP A 93 11.19 -11.21 -10.03
CA ASP A 93 12.15 -11.08 -8.93
C ASP A 93 11.99 -9.75 -8.20
N VAL A 94 11.75 -8.67 -8.94
CA VAL A 94 11.51 -7.35 -8.34
C VAL A 94 10.20 -7.34 -7.57
N LEU A 95 9.13 -7.90 -8.13
CA LEU A 95 7.85 -8.01 -7.42
C LEU A 95 7.96 -8.84 -6.16
N ALA A 96 8.63 -9.99 -6.23
CA ALA A 96 8.84 -10.86 -5.08
C ALA A 96 9.65 -10.15 -4.00
N ALA A 97 10.66 -9.38 -4.40
CA ALA A 97 11.48 -8.61 -3.48
C ALA A 97 10.66 -7.49 -2.80
N VAL A 98 9.84 -6.76 -3.57
CA VAL A 98 8.96 -5.72 -3.03
C VAL A 98 7.94 -6.31 -2.05
N ASP A 99 7.43 -7.50 -2.34
CA ASP A 99 6.50 -8.20 -1.43
C ASP A 99 7.13 -8.56 -0.07
N LYS A 100 8.45 -8.66 0.00
CA LYS A 100 9.18 -8.96 1.25
C LYS A 100 9.44 -7.71 2.09
N LEU A 101 9.19 -6.52 1.56
CA LEU A 101 9.30 -5.28 2.31
C LEU A 101 8.17 -5.16 3.33
N SER A 102 8.41 -4.43 4.42
CA SER A 102 7.32 -4.03 5.31
C SER A 102 6.31 -3.18 4.52
N VAL A 103 5.07 -3.14 4.98
CA VAL A 103 4.02 -2.38 4.28
C VAL A 103 4.38 -0.89 4.22
N GLN A 104 4.98 -0.35 5.26
CA GLN A 104 5.42 1.06 5.26
C GLN A 104 6.57 1.32 4.30
N GLN A 105 7.54 0.42 4.23
CA GLN A 105 8.63 0.51 3.26
C GLN A 105 8.09 0.42 1.85
N ARG A 106 7.17 -0.52 1.62
CA ARG A 106 6.51 -0.70 0.32
C ARG A 106 5.72 0.53 -0.07
N ALA A 107 4.96 1.13 0.85
CA ALA A 107 4.20 2.36 0.60
C ALA A 107 5.13 3.50 0.17
N SER A 108 6.24 3.68 0.85
CA SER A 108 7.23 4.71 0.51
C SER A 108 7.83 4.48 -0.86
N VAL A 109 8.15 3.24 -1.21
CA VAL A 109 8.68 2.87 -2.53
C VAL A 109 7.64 3.13 -3.63
N VAL A 110 6.41 2.70 -3.42
CA VAL A 110 5.33 2.86 -4.42
C VAL A 110 5.08 4.33 -4.69
N LEU A 111 4.95 5.16 -3.67
CA LEU A 111 4.70 6.59 -3.86
C LEU A 111 5.89 7.32 -4.49
N THR A 112 7.11 6.91 -4.17
CA THR A 112 8.31 7.54 -4.72
C THR A 112 8.55 7.16 -6.18
N TYR A 113 8.48 5.86 -6.50
CA TYR A 113 8.92 5.36 -7.80
C TYR A 113 7.79 5.16 -8.81
N TRP A 114 6.58 4.83 -8.37
CA TRP A 114 5.44 4.66 -9.28
C TRP A 114 4.59 5.92 -9.41
N GLU A 115 4.47 6.71 -8.34
CA GLU A 115 3.69 7.95 -8.35
C GLU A 115 4.58 9.20 -8.51
N ASP A 116 5.89 9.03 -8.61
CA ASP A 116 6.88 10.10 -8.82
C ASP A 116 6.81 11.22 -7.78
N LEU A 117 6.50 10.89 -6.54
CA LEU A 117 6.41 11.88 -5.47
C LEU A 117 7.78 12.16 -4.84
N THR A 118 7.99 13.42 -4.46
CA THR A 118 9.15 13.81 -3.66
C THR A 118 9.01 13.28 -2.22
N PRO A 119 10.10 13.16 -1.45
CA PRO A 119 10.00 12.77 -0.04
C PRO A 119 9.05 13.66 0.78
N ALA A 120 9.00 14.95 0.50
CA ALA A 120 8.06 15.85 1.17
C ALA A 120 6.61 15.54 0.82
N GLU A 121 6.34 15.23 -0.44
CA GLU A 121 5.01 14.84 -0.89
C GLU A 121 4.57 13.49 -0.30
N VAL A 122 5.48 12.52 -0.25
CA VAL A 122 5.24 11.22 0.40
C VAL A 122 4.91 11.41 1.89
N ALA A 123 5.69 12.25 2.56
CA ALA A 123 5.48 12.57 3.98
C ALA A 123 4.08 13.13 4.22
N THR A 124 3.66 14.10 3.40
CA THR A 124 2.31 14.68 3.48
C THR A 124 1.23 13.62 3.20
N ARG A 125 1.45 12.80 2.19
CA ARG A 125 0.51 11.75 1.77
C ARG A 125 0.30 10.70 2.86
N LEU A 126 1.38 10.26 3.52
CA LEU A 126 1.33 9.24 4.54
C LEU A 126 1.14 9.79 5.97
N GLY A 127 1.20 11.11 6.15
CA GLY A 127 1.08 11.73 7.46
C GLY A 127 2.24 11.41 8.40
N ILE A 128 3.44 11.27 7.86
CA ILE A 128 4.67 11.01 8.62
C ILE A 128 5.70 12.11 8.32
N SER A 129 6.80 12.12 9.05
CA SER A 129 7.86 13.11 8.82
C SER A 129 8.67 12.76 7.57
N LYS A 130 9.26 13.77 6.95
CA LYS A 130 10.17 13.60 5.82
C LYS A 130 11.36 12.71 6.19
N GLY A 131 11.85 12.83 7.43
CA GLY A 131 12.91 11.97 7.96
C GLY A 131 12.50 10.50 8.02
N SER A 132 11.26 10.23 8.42
CA SER A 132 10.71 8.87 8.40
C SER A 132 10.64 8.29 7.00
N VAL A 133 10.20 9.08 6.02
CA VAL A 133 10.18 8.66 4.61
C VAL A 133 11.57 8.27 4.15
N LYS A 134 12.56 9.11 4.42
CA LYS A 134 13.96 8.85 4.04
C LYS A 134 14.49 7.56 4.68
N ARG A 135 14.16 7.31 5.95
CA ARG A 135 14.55 6.07 6.63
C ARG A 135 13.88 4.85 6.01
N HIS A 136 12.58 4.94 5.72
CA HIS A 136 11.87 3.82 5.07
C HIS A 136 12.47 3.52 3.69
N LEU A 137 12.76 4.55 2.90
CA LEU A 137 13.38 4.38 1.59
C LEU A 137 14.79 3.78 1.70
N ALA A 138 15.60 4.25 2.64
CA ALA A 138 16.95 3.72 2.85
C ALA A 138 16.92 2.25 3.23
N ARG A 139 16.03 1.87 4.15
CA ARG A 139 15.85 0.47 4.57
C ARG A 139 15.30 -0.39 3.44
N ALA A 140 14.35 0.15 2.67
CA ALA A 140 13.80 -0.55 1.52
C ALA A 140 14.87 -0.82 0.47
N ARG A 141 15.69 0.18 0.14
CA ARG A 141 16.80 0.02 -0.82
C ARG A 141 17.82 -1.01 -0.36
N ALA A 142 18.19 -0.98 0.92
CA ALA A 142 19.12 -1.94 1.49
C ALA A 142 18.56 -3.36 1.41
N ARG A 143 17.29 -3.54 1.75
CA ARG A 143 16.62 -4.84 1.69
C ARG A 143 16.48 -5.35 0.26
N LEU A 144 16.10 -4.48 -0.66
CA LEU A 144 15.98 -4.83 -2.08
C LEU A 144 17.33 -5.24 -2.66
N LYS A 145 18.40 -4.53 -2.28
CA LYS A 145 19.76 -4.88 -2.71
C LYS A 145 20.14 -6.28 -2.23
N GLU A 146 19.89 -6.62 -0.97
CA GLU A 146 20.13 -7.97 -0.46
C GLU A 146 19.34 -9.02 -1.22
N LEU A 147 18.07 -8.75 -1.51
CA LEU A 147 17.18 -9.72 -2.16
C LEU A 147 17.48 -9.91 -3.64
N LEU A 148 17.98 -8.89 -4.32
CA LEU A 148 18.22 -8.92 -5.77
C LEU A 148 19.67 -9.31 -6.13
N ASP A 149 20.60 -9.15 -5.20
CA ASP A 149 22.01 -9.53 -5.42
C ASP A 149 22.30 -11.02 -5.11
N GLU A 150 21.31 -11.75 -4.64
CA GLU A 150 21.43 -13.21 -4.41
C GLU A 150 21.30 -14.01 -5.70
#